data_83ccac1646ebaf9207d73f0d2aadcbb7
#
_entry.id   83ccac1646ebaf9207d73f0d2aadcbb7
#
_cell.length_a   1.000
_cell.length_b   1.000
_cell.length_c   1.000
_cell.angle_alpha   90.00
_cell.angle_beta   90.00
_cell.angle_gamma   90.00
#
_symmetry.space_group_name_H-M   'P 1'
#
loop_
_entity.id
_entity.type
_entity.pdbx_description
1 polymer ?
#
loop_
_entity_poly.entity_id
_entity_poly.type
_entity_poly.pdbx_seq_one_letter_code
_entity_poly.pdbx_strand_id
1 'polypeptide(L)'
;MKKLYSLKDTEKFTIDEVWDMYRKYVNNSQVDLISKFGFGNDIAIKAEKNFIFTKSGKKIYDFTGGIGVLNHGHNHERILRIRQWFQKNKFMEVHKNYFSPYIAALSSNIANLLPEDLNISYFSNSGSDANEGAIKLAYKYHEGKRDYILSSNISFHGKKLVTSNVTNSKETRYFQFQELVKSDNFEFNNFNSLKDKILTLKKNGICNVYAVILEPFSASSLLSLSEEFLRKTRDLCDENEIVLIFDEVYSGWGKTGNLFYFMNYEGLIPDILTSGKSLGGGKASISAYTCRDKFFKKAYDNLRDATLHSTTFNGLGEETATAMEAINIIIEENFVENSKNIYEFLNSGLKKLQKKYPKIIKDVRGSGALNGVVINTNFSDKYLQPIISLIPSKFTRDEYAIKKIIVSSYISQLYDKYNILTFYGSNIDLPLKISCPLNIEKENLDYFLRSFEKLLEEGTISVLKKFIKKNIF
;
A
#
# COMPACT_ATOMS: atom_id res chain seq x y z
N MET A 1 -42.81 -5.50 0.98
CA MET A 1 -41.63 -4.68 1.25
C MET A 1 -40.39 -5.47 0.85
N LYS A 2 -39.39 -4.86 0.24
CA LYS A 2 -38.11 -5.48 -0.02
C LYS A 2 -37.45 -5.79 1.32
N LYS A 3 -36.87 -7.00 1.49
CA LYS A 3 -36.19 -7.43 2.72
C LYS A 3 -34.94 -6.57 2.95
N LEU A 4 -34.82 -5.99 4.13
CA LEU A 4 -33.60 -5.35 4.63
C LEU A 4 -32.87 -6.36 5.53
N TYR A 5 -31.58 -6.53 5.30
CA TYR A 5 -30.77 -7.46 6.09
C TYR A 5 -30.21 -6.77 7.34
N SER A 6 -30.27 -7.47 8.46
CA SER A 6 -29.59 -7.10 9.72
C SER A 6 -28.22 -7.78 9.80
N LEU A 7 -27.39 -7.38 10.76
CA LEU A 7 -26.11 -8.05 11.04
C LEU A 7 -26.32 -9.56 11.34
N LYS A 8 -27.37 -9.91 12.12
CA LYS A 8 -27.71 -11.31 12.42
C LYS A 8 -28.10 -12.13 11.17
N ASP A 9 -28.65 -11.50 10.14
CA ASP A 9 -28.93 -12.19 8.88
C ASP A 9 -27.64 -12.55 8.17
N THR A 10 -26.61 -11.67 8.22
CA THR A 10 -25.33 -11.91 7.53
C THR A 10 -24.55 -13.11 8.10
N GLU A 11 -24.71 -13.42 9.38
CA GLU A 11 -24.07 -14.59 10.01
C GLU A 11 -24.55 -15.93 9.41
N LYS A 12 -25.76 -15.94 8.84
CA LYS A 12 -26.38 -17.13 8.25
C LYS A 12 -26.06 -17.33 6.77
N PHE A 13 -25.53 -16.32 6.09
CA PHE A 13 -25.29 -16.41 4.66
C PHE A 13 -24.37 -17.58 4.28
N THR A 14 -24.71 -18.24 3.18
CA THR A 14 -23.81 -19.14 2.47
C THR A 14 -22.89 -18.35 1.55
N ILE A 15 -21.83 -18.99 1.09
CA ILE A 15 -20.91 -18.33 0.13
C ILE A 15 -21.61 -18.04 -1.20
N ASP A 16 -22.50 -18.92 -1.64
CA ASP A 16 -23.27 -18.76 -2.88
C ASP A 16 -24.21 -17.55 -2.79
N GLU A 17 -24.93 -17.39 -1.66
CA GLU A 17 -25.76 -16.20 -1.42
C GLU A 17 -24.94 -14.92 -1.43
N VAL A 18 -23.71 -14.93 -0.85
CA VAL A 18 -22.80 -13.78 -0.88
C VAL A 18 -22.37 -13.49 -2.32
N TRP A 19 -22.00 -14.50 -3.10
CA TRP A 19 -21.63 -14.33 -4.51
C TRP A 19 -22.77 -13.77 -5.34
N ASP A 20 -23.99 -14.28 -5.18
CA ASP A 20 -25.16 -13.80 -5.91
C ASP A 20 -25.46 -12.33 -5.61
N MET A 21 -25.37 -11.94 -4.32
CA MET A 21 -25.52 -10.52 -3.92
C MET A 21 -24.38 -9.64 -4.47
N TYR A 22 -23.14 -10.12 -4.43
CA TYR A 22 -22.00 -9.38 -5.01
C TYR A 22 -22.16 -9.22 -6.52
N ARG A 23 -22.55 -10.27 -7.24
CA ARG A 23 -22.81 -10.23 -8.69
C ARG A 23 -23.88 -9.21 -9.03
N LYS A 24 -24.93 -9.15 -8.24
CA LYS A 24 -26.10 -8.31 -8.51
C LYS A 24 -25.93 -6.87 -8.05
N TYR A 25 -25.29 -6.64 -6.90
CA TYR A 25 -25.33 -5.34 -6.23
C TYR A 25 -23.97 -4.68 -6.04
N VAL A 26 -22.87 -5.39 -6.28
CA VAL A 26 -21.51 -4.85 -6.09
C VAL A 26 -20.75 -4.88 -7.42
N ASN A 27 -20.23 -6.05 -7.83
CA ASN A 27 -19.47 -6.18 -9.06
C ASN A 27 -19.40 -7.65 -9.49
N ASN A 28 -20.07 -8.00 -10.59
CA ASN A 28 -20.08 -9.36 -11.14
C ASN A 28 -18.64 -9.85 -11.49
N SER A 29 -17.88 -9.01 -12.18
CA SER A 29 -16.52 -9.38 -12.61
C SER A 29 -15.54 -9.55 -11.45
N GLN A 30 -15.78 -8.92 -10.30
CA GLN A 30 -14.96 -9.09 -9.10
C GLN A 30 -15.10 -10.49 -8.53
N VAL A 31 -16.30 -11.06 -8.50
CA VAL A 31 -16.53 -12.45 -8.07
C VAL A 31 -15.77 -13.41 -8.96
N ASP A 32 -15.87 -13.23 -10.28
CA ASP A 32 -15.16 -14.07 -11.25
C ASP A 32 -13.64 -13.95 -11.13
N LEU A 33 -13.13 -12.74 -10.89
CA LEU A 33 -11.70 -12.51 -10.72
C LEU A 33 -11.17 -13.22 -9.47
N ILE A 34 -11.83 -13.02 -8.32
CA ILE A 34 -11.35 -13.52 -7.03
C ILE A 34 -11.47 -15.06 -6.98
N SER A 35 -12.59 -15.61 -7.39
CA SER A 35 -12.81 -17.06 -7.38
C SER A 35 -11.88 -17.82 -8.33
N LYS A 36 -11.56 -17.25 -9.50
CA LYS A 36 -10.60 -17.83 -10.46
C LYS A 36 -9.16 -17.84 -9.95
N PHE A 37 -8.80 -17.02 -9.00
CA PHE A 37 -7.51 -17.12 -8.32
C PHE A 37 -7.51 -18.08 -7.12
N GLY A 38 -8.63 -18.78 -6.88
CA GLY A 38 -8.78 -19.74 -5.79
C GLY A 38 -9.13 -19.11 -4.45
N PHE A 39 -9.44 -17.81 -4.43
CA PHE A 39 -9.85 -17.08 -3.22
C PHE A 39 -11.36 -16.85 -3.18
N GLY A 40 -11.86 -16.45 -2.02
CA GLY A 40 -13.27 -16.08 -1.87
C GLY A 40 -14.25 -17.26 -1.94
N ASN A 41 -13.76 -18.48 -1.78
CA ASN A 41 -14.58 -19.70 -1.78
C ASN A 41 -15.07 -20.06 -0.36
N ASP A 42 -14.88 -19.16 0.60
CA ASP A 42 -15.31 -19.34 1.98
C ASP A 42 -15.53 -17.97 2.65
N ILE A 43 -16.24 -17.95 3.76
CA ILE A 43 -16.55 -16.71 4.50
C ILE A 43 -15.60 -16.60 5.69
N ALA A 44 -14.85 -15.49 5.76
CA ALA A 44 -14.08 -15.15 6.95
C ALA A 44 -15.04 -14.70 8.07
N ILE A 45 -14.98 -15.38 9.23
CA ILE A 45 -15.87 -15.10 10.37
C ILE A 45 -15.15 -14.49 11.56
N LYS A 46 -13.84 -14.68 11.68
CA LYS A 46 -13.00 -14.13 12.76
C LYS A 46 -11.59 -13.89 12.22
N ALA A 47 -10.91 -12.89 12.75
CA ALA A 47 -9.48 -12.71 12.50
C ALA A 47 -8.79 -12.24 13.80
N GLU A 48 -7.54 -12.68 14.03
CA GLU A 48 -6.79 -12.39 15.25
C GLU A 48 -5.28 -12.52 14.97
N LYS A 49 -4.47 -11.57 15.44
CA LYS A 49 -3.03 -11.53 15.16
C LYS A 49 -2.77 -11.58 13.65
N ASN A 50 -2.09 -12.63 13.16
CA ASN A 50 -1.86 -12.88 11.74
C ASN A 50 -2.71 -14.04 11.19
N PHE A 51 -3.87 -14.31 11.80
CA PHE A 51 -4.74 -15.42 11.41
C PHE A 51 -6.14 -14.96 11.02
N ILE A 52 -6.69 -15.62 9.99
CA ILE A 52 -8.09 -15.49 9.59
C ILE A 52 -8.74 -16.86 9.78
N PHE A 53 -9.92 -16.87 10.37
CA PHE A 53 -10.72 -18.08 10.58
C PHE A 53 -11.96 -18.05 9.70
N THR A 54 -12.23 -19.14 9.00
CA THR A 54 -13.32 -19.20 8.03
C THR A 54 -14.48 -20.04 8.55
N LYS A 55 -15.64 -19.89 7.93
CA LYS A 55 -16.87 -20.62 8.26
C LYS A 55 -16.70 -22.13 8.09
N SER A 56 -15.86 -22.60 7.17
CA SER A 56 -15.53 -24.02 7.00
C SER A 56 -14.52 -24.56 8.03
N GLY A 57 -14.07 -23.74 9.00
CA GLY A 57 -13.14 -24.13 10.06
C GLY A 57 -11.66 -24.03 9.68
N LYS A 58 -11.30 -23.42 8.55
CA LYS A 58 -9.89 -23.22 8.20
C LYS A 58 -9.27 -22.09 9.03
N LYS A 59 -8.01 -22.29 9.43
CA LYS A 59 -7.13 -21.26 10.00
C LYS A 59 -6.14 -20.85 8.91
N ILE A 60 -6.25 -19.61 8.43
CA ILE A 60 -5.43 -19.06 7.36
C ILE A 60 -4.35 -18.15 7.95
N TYR A 61 -3.10 -18.33 7.54
CA TYR A 61 -1.98 -17.44 7.86
C TYR A 61 -2.01 -16.23 6.93
N ASP A 62 -2.30 -15.05 7.44
CA ASP A 62 -2.34 -13.81 6.66
C ASP A 62 -0.96 -13.17 6.55
N PHE A 63 -0.33 -13.33 5.39
CA PHE A 63 0.88 -12.64 4.99
C PHE A 63 0.62 -11.48 4.01
N THR A 64 -0.64 -11.06 3.87
CA THR A 64 -0.99 -9.83 3.13
C THR A 64 -0.95 -8.60 4.03
N GLY A 65 -1.13 -8.80 5.34
CA GLY A 65 -1.27 -7.74 6.33
C GLY A 65 -2.36 -6.73 5.94
N GLY A 66 -3.50 -7.22 5.37
CA GLY A 66 -4.57 -6.36 4.89
C GLY A 66 -4.11 -5.35 3.85
N ILE A 67 -3.17 -5.72 2.97
CA ILE A 67 -2.53 -4.82 2.00
C ILE A 67 -1.77 -3.67 2.72
N GLY A 68 -1.08 -4.00 3.82
CA GLY A 68 -0.24 -3.08 4.59
C GLY A 68 -0.94 -2.28 5.67
N VAL A 69 -2.20 -2.58 5.98
CA VAL A 69 -2.97 -1.90 7.04
C VAL A 69 -2.69 -2.50 8.42
N LEU A 70 -2.32 -3.78 8.49
CA LEU A 70 -2.28 -4.57 9.71
C LEU A 70 -0.86 -4.72 10.30
N ASN A 71 -0.14 -3.62 10.53
CA ASN A 71 1.11 -3.68 11.27
C ASN A 71 0.91 -4.24 12.69
N HIS A 72 -0.23 -3.95 13.30
CA HIS A 72 -0.63 -4.40 14.64
C HIS A 72 -1.24 -5.82 14.64
N GLY A 73 -1.39 -6.44 13.48
CA GLY A 73 -2.20 -7.65 13.30
C GLY A 73 -3.71 -7.38 13.33
N HIS A 74 -4.48 -8.43 13.13
CA HIS A 74 -5.93 -8.36 13.23
C HIS A 74 -6.37 -8.18 14.68
N ASN A 75 -7.27 -7.23 14.91
CA ASN A 75 -7.97 -7.04 16.19
C ASN A 75 -7.04 -6.93 17.41
N HIS A 76 -6.01 -6.09 17.31
CA HIS A 76 -5.10 -5.83 18.42
C HIS A 76 -5.89 -5.38 19.67
N GLU A 77 -5.62 -6.00 20.81
CA GLU A 77 -6.44 -5.84 22.02
C GLU A 77 -6.51 -4.38 22.52
N ARG A 78 -5.39 -3.67 22.51
CA ARG A 78 -5.33 -2.26 22.92
C ARG A 78 -6.16 -1.39 21.99
N ILE A 79 -6.13 -1.65 20.69
CA ILE A 79 -6.95 -0.93 19.69
C ILE A 79 -8.44 -1.18 19.94
N LEU A 80 -8.84 -2.41 20.23
CA LEU A 80 -10.23 -2.71 20.56
C LEU A 80 -10.68 -2.02 21.85
N ARG A 81 -9.81 -2.00 22.88
CA ARG A 81 -10.11 -1.35 24.18
C ARG A 81 -10.32 0.14 24.03
N ILE A 82 -9.48 0.88 23.27
CA ILE A 82 -9.64 2.33 23.11
C ILE A 82 -10.93 2.67 22.37
N ARG A 83 -11.32 1.89 21.34
CA ARG A 83 -12.59 2.09 20.63
C ARG A 83 -13.79 1.84 21.54
N GLN A 84 -13.78 0.76 22.30
CA GLN A 84 -14.84 0.48 23.30
C GLN A 84 -14.94 1.56 24.36
N TRP A 85 -13.80 2.07 24.83
CA TRP A 85 -13.75 3.15 25.81
C TRP A 85 -14.34 4.45 25.24
N PHE A 86 -14.00 4.79 23.99
CA PHE A 86 -14.52 5.97 23.30
C PHE A 86 -16.06 5.93 23.22
N GLN A 87 -16.60 4.81 22.76
CA GLN A 87 -18.04 4.59 22.61
C GLN A 87 -18.78 4.56 23.95
N LYS A 88 -18.23 3.87 24.95
CA LYS A 88 -18.82 3.79 26.30
C LYS A 88 -18.98 5.16 26.93
N ASN A 89 -18.04 6.06 26.71
CA ASN A 89 -18.08 7.42 27.25
C ASN A 89 -18.85 8.40 26.36
N LYS A 90 -19.38 7.94 25.22
CA LYS A 90 -20.18 8.75 24.29
C LYS A 90 -19.47 10.03 23.85
N PHE A 91 -18.15 9.93 23.58
CA PHE A 91 -17.38 11.08 23.14
C PHE A 91 -17.82 11.55 21.76
N MET A 92 -17.58 12.83 21.48
CA MET A 92 -18.02 13.46 20.25
C MET A 92 -17.18 13.02 19.04
N GLU A 93 -17.84 12.65 17.96
CA GLU A 93 -17.19 12.21 16.71
C GLU A 93 -16.82 13.36 15.77
N VAL A 94 -17.78 14.23 15.47
CA VAL A 94 -17.65 15.27 14.44
C VAL A 94 -17.43 16.64 15.06
N HIS A 95 -16.19 17.12 15.03
CA HIS A 95 -15.77 18.38 15.65
C HIS A 95 -15.67 19.54 14.62
N LYS A 96 -16.77 19.88 13.96
CA LYS A 96 -16.74 20.97 12.95
C LYS A 96 -16.86 22.38 13.55
N ASN A 97 -17.62 22.49 14.64
CA ASN A 97 -17.82 23.75 15.35
C ASN A 97 -17.11 23.81 16.71
N TYR A 98 -16.31 22.77 17.02
CA TYR A 98 -15.52 22.67 18.23
C TYR A 98 -14.12 22.20 17.90
N PHE A 99 -13.14 22.64 18.65
CA PHE A 99 -11.77 22.10 18.52
C PHE A 99 -11.69 20.69 19.12
N SER A 100 -11.21 19.75 18.31
CA SER A 100 -11.01 18.37 18.77
C SER A 100 -9.72 18.22 19.55
N PRO A 101 -9.78 17.80 20.82
CA PRO A 101 -8.57 17.47 21.58
C PRO A 101 -7.81 16.28 20.97
N TYR A 102 -8.52 15.38 20.29
CA TYR A 102 -7.92 14.20 19.66
C TYR A 102 -7.10 14.58 18.42
N ILE A 103 -7.64 15.46 17.56
CA ILE A 103 -6.89 15.99 16.41
C ILE A 103 -5.64 16.74 16.88
N ALA A 104 -5.78 17.60 17.89
CA ALA A 104 -4.66 18.37 18.42
C ALA A 104 -3.55 17.45 18.98
N ALA A 105 -3.92 16.45 19.79
CA ALA A 105 -2.98 15.51 20.36
C ALA A 105 -2.31 14.62 19.30
N LEU A 106 -3.08 14.08 18.34
CA LEU A 106 -2.52 13.26 17.26
C LEU A 106 -1.56 14.07 16.38
N SER A 107 -1.91 15.32 16.04
CA SER A 107 -1.04 16.22 15.28
C SER A 107 0.27 16.49 16.01
N SER A 108 0.19 16.76 17.32
CA SER A 108 1.36 16.95 18.17
C SER A 108 2.23 15.69 18.26
N ASN A 109 1.62 14.52 18.41
CA ASN A 109 2.35 13.26 18.45
C ASN A 109 3.10 13.00 17.13
N ILE A 110 2.46 13.23 15.99
CA ILE A 110 3.08 13.08 14.68
C ILE A 110 4.24 14.07 14.51
N ALA A 111 4.03 15.35 14.86
CA ALA A 111 5.07 16.37 14.79
C ALA A 111 6.29 16.03 15.65
N ASN A 112 6.09 15.48 16.86
CA ASN A 112 7.19 15.04 17.74
C ASN A 112 7.97 13.82 17.22
N LEU A 113 7.43 13.09 16.28
CA LEU A 113 8.06 11.91 15.67
C LEU A 113 8.75 12.24 14.34
N LEU A 114 8.49 13.40 13.77
CA LEU A 114 9.01 13.85 12.47
C LEU A 114 10.14 14.85 12.64
N PRO A 115 11.08 14.94 11.70
CA PRO A 115 12.21 15.87 11.79
C PRO A 115 11.80 17.31 11.45
N GLU A 116 12.53 18.25 12.05
CA GLU A 116 12.48 19.69 11.79
C GLU A 116 11.07 20.30 11.87
N ASP A 117 10.69 21.08 10.84
CA ASP A 117 9.43 21.79 10.71
C ASP A 117 8.36 21.01 9.91
N LEU A 118 8.50 19.69 9.76
CA LEU A 118 7.50 18.80 9.17
C LEU A 118 6.42 18.49 10.22
N ASN A 119 5.56 19.47 10.51
CA ASN A 119 4.77 19.50 11.75
C ASN A 119 3.28 19.85 11.58
N ILE A 120 2.83 20.29 10.42
CA ILE A 120 1.41 20.62 10.18
C ILE A 120 0.70 19.45 9.51
N SER A 121 -0.22 18.80 10.23
CA SER A 121 -0.94 17.64 9.73
C SER A 121 -2.39 17.94 9.38
N TYR A 122 -2.87 17.35 8.29
CA TYR A 122 -4.28 17.29 7.93
C TYR A 122 -4.70 15.82 7.81
N PHE A 123 -5.80 15.45 8.48
CA PHE A 123 -6.32 14.07 8.46
C PHE A 123 -7.39 13.88 7.41
N SER A 124 -7.38 12.70 6.78
CA SER A 124 -8.35 12.26 5.79
C SER A 124 -8.64 10.76 5.96
N ASN A 125 -9.48 10.16 5.10
CA ASN A 125 -10.00 8.82 5.34
C ASN A 125 -9.24 7.71 4.57
N SER A 126 -8.43 8.07 3.60
CA SER A 126 -7.64 7.11 2.83
C SER A 126 -6.32 7.71 2.35
N GLY A 127 -5.31 6.86 2.06
CA GLY A 127 -4.05 7.32 1.50
C GLY A 127 -4.20 8.10 0.18
N SER A 128 -5.20 7.74 -0.64
CA SER A 128 -5.51 8.53 -1.85
C SER A 128 -6.03 9.93 -1.52
N ASP A 129 -6.78 10.09 -0.42
CA ASP A 129 -7.22 11.42 0.04
C ASP A 129 -6.04 12.24 0.56
N ALA A 130 -5.13 11.61 1.31
CA ALA A 130 -3.92 12.28 1.79
C ALA A 130 -3.06 12.77 0.62
N ASN A 131 -2.86 11.93 -0.41
CA ASN A 131 -2.12 12.29 -1.61
C ASN A 131 -2.83 13.41 -2.41
N GLU A 132 -4.15 13.35 -2.57
CA GLU A 132 -4.94 14.43 -3.20
C GLU A 132 -4.79 15.75 -2.43
N GLY A 133 -4.80 15.68 -1.08
CA GLY A 133 -4.59 16.83 -0.21
C GLY A 133 -3.18 17.43 -0.37
N ALA A 134 -2.16 16.58 -0.41
CA ALA A 134 -0.76 16.97 -0.62
C ALA A 134 -0.56 17.64 -2.00
N ILE A 135 -1.11 17.05 -3.05
CA ILE A 135 -1.05 17.59 -4.43
C ILE A 135 -1.77 18.93 -4.50
N LYS A 136 -2.96 19.05 -3.90
CA LYS A 136 -3.72 20.30 -3.83
C LYS A 136 -2.98 21.39 -3.06
N LEU A 137 -2.34 21.05 -1.94
CA LEU A 137 -1.50 21.98 -1.18
C LEU A 137 -0.35 22.50 -2.04
N ALA A 138 0.40 21.61 -2.70
CA ALA A 138 1.51 21.95 -3.57
C ALA A 138 1.09 22.87 -4.73
N TYR A 139 -0.03 22.55 -5.38
CA TYR A 139 -0.59 23.38 -6.45
C TYR A 139 -0.99 24.78 -5.96
N LYS A 140 -1.67 24.85 -4.80
CA LYS A 140 -2.09 26.11 -4.20
C LYS A 140 -0.89 26.94 -3.69
N TYR A 141 0.17 26.31 -3.19
CA TYR A 141 1.41 26.98 -2.81
C TYR A 141 2.00 27.82 -3.96
N HIS A 142 1.88 27.29 -5.20
CA HIS A 142 2.27 28.00 -6.42
C HIS A 142 1.17 28.91 -7.01
N GLU A 143 0.05 29.09 -6.30
CA GLU A 143 -1.05 29.98 -6.74
C GLU A 143 -1.60 29.61 -8.14
N GLY A 144 -1.49 28.35 -8.56
CA GLY A 144 -1.89 27.90 -9.88
C GLY A 144 -1.00 28.39 -11.04
N LYS A 145 0.17 28.95 -10.74
CA LYS A 145 1.09 29.49 -11.76
C LYS A 145 1.91 28.42 -12.49
N ARG A 146 1.93 27.18 -11.97
CA ARG A 146 2.64 26.04 -12.53
C ARG A 146 1.65 24.93 -12.85
N ASP A 147 1.89 24.22 -13.95
CA ASP A 147 0.92 23.29 -14.53
C ASP A 147 1.17 21.83 -14.16
N TYR A 148 2.42 21.38 -14.01
CA TYR A 148 2.79 19.97 -14.03
C TYR A 148 3.15 19.43 -12.66
N ILE A 149 2.73 18.17 -12.42
CA ILE A 149 3.28 17.30 -11.39
C ILE A 149 4.04 16.15 -12.04
N LEU A 150 5.17 15.76 -11.46
CA LEU A 150 5.98 14.64 -11.93
C LEU A 150 5.91 13.46 -10.95
N SER A 151 5.88 12.25 -11.49
CA SER A 151 5.98 11.00 -10.74
C SER A 151 6.91 10.00 -11.44
N SER A 152 7.33 8.96 -10.74
CA SER A 152 8.11 7.88 -11.38
C SER A 152 7.23 7.01 -12.28
N ASN A 153 7.80 6.44 -13.34
CA ASN A 153 7.14 5.43 -14.18
C ASN A 153 6.88 4.09 -13.46
N ILE A 154 7.39 3.95 -12.22
CA ILE A 154 7.05 2.88 -11.26
C ILE A 154 6.49 3.57 -10.03
N SER A 155 5.18 3.71 -9.94
CA SER A 155 4.53 4.39 -8.81
C SER A 155 3.10 3.92 -8.59
N PHE A 156 2.63 4.07 -7.33
CA PHE A 156 1.25 3.86 -6.97
C PHE A 156 0.82 4.85 -5.88
N HIS A 157 0.13 5.92 -6.25
CA HIS A 157 -0.31 6.97 -5.34
C HIS A 157 -1.81 6.98 -5.07
N GLY A 158 -2.56 6.06 -5.69
CA GLY A 158 -4.00 5.91 -5.48
C GLY A 158 -4.81 5.74 -6.77
N LYS A 159 -6.13 5.63 -6.59
CA LYS A 159 -7.09 5.33 -7.66
C LYS A 159 -8.21 6.37 -7.79
N LYS A 160 -8.07 7.54 -7.17
CA LYS A 160 -8.95 8.70 -7.39
C LYS A 160 -8.50 9.48 -8.62
N LEU A 161 -9.28 10.45 -9.06
CA LEU A 161 -9.02 11.14 -10.33
C LEU A 161 -7.63 11.77 -10.41
N VAL A 162 -7.23 12.55 -9.41
CA VAL A 162 -5.90 13.20 -9.40
C VAL A 162 -4.81 12.19 -9.13
N THR A 163 -4.96 11.34 -8.11
CA THR A 163 -3.94 10.34 -7.78
C THR A 163 -3.75 9.28 -8.85
N SER A 164 -4.78 9.01 -9.68
CA SER A 164 -4.63 8.11 -10.83
C SER A 164 -3.73 8.69 -11.93
N ASN A 165 -3.63 10.02 -12.06
CA ASN A 165 -2.76 10.67 -13.05
C ASN A 165 -1.27 10.53 -12.71
N VAL A 166 -0.93 10.35 -11.43
CA VAL A 166 0.45 10.17 -10.95
C VAL A 166 0.75 8.71 -10.58
N THR A 167 -0.21 7.80 -10.79
CA THR A 167 -0.03 6.35 -10.61
C THR A 167 0.37 5.70 -11.93
N ASN A 168 1.61 5.23 -12.01
CA ASN A 168 2.18 4.59 -13.19
C ASN A 168 2.40 3.10 -12.92
N SER A 169 1.32 2.34 -12.94
CA SER A 169 1.33 0.88 -12.83
C SER A 169 0.75 0.27 -14.11
N LYS A 170 1.38 -0.80 -14.61
CA LYS A 170 0.86 -1.51 -15.80
C LYS A 170 -0.51 -2.14 -15.60
N GLU A 171 -0.92 -2.38 -14.34
CA GLU A 171 -2.28 -2.84 -14.04
C GLU A 171 -3.32 -1.72 -14.12
N THR A 172 -2.90 -0.49 -13.95
CA THR A 172 -3.80 0.65 -13.86
C THR A 172 -3.93 1.30 -15.23
N ARG A 173 -5.05 1.08 -15.87
CA ARG A 173 -5.37 1.71 -17.16
C ARG A 173 -6.00 3.09 -16.93
N TYR A 174 -5.28 3.96 -16.22
CA TYR A 174 -5.76 5.31 -15.93
C TYR A 174 -5.42 6.33 -17.01
N PHE A 175 -4.84 5.93 -18.11
CA PHE A 175 -4.50 6.83 -19.22
C PHE A 175 -5.68 7.69 -19.69
N GLN A 176 -6.91 7.19 -19.57
CA GLN A 176 -8.12 7.94 -19.91
C GLN A 176 -8.42 9.12 -18.96
N PHE A 177 -7.73 9.23 -17.83
CA PHE A 177 -7.87 10.31 -16.87
C PHE A 177 -6.68 11.28 -16.86
N GLN A 178 -5.64 11.02 -17.65
CA GLN A 178 -4.37 11.79 -17.62
C GLN A 178 -4.53 13.26 -18.02
N GLU A 179 -5.54 13.61 -18.81
CA GLU A 179 -5.78 14.98 -19.25
C GLU A 179 -6.44 15.86 -18.17
N LEU A 180 -6.95 15.26 -17.07
CA LEU A 180 -7.59 16.00 -15.99
C LEU A 180 -6.62 16.79 -15.13
N VAL A 181 -5.39 16.27 -14.98
CA VAL A 181 -4.28 16.92 -14.29
C VAL A 181 -3.05 16.76 -15.16
N LYS A 182 -2.41 17.86 -15.50
CA LYS A 182 -1.17 17.81 -16.28
C LYS A 182 -0.09 17.11 -15.45
N SER A 183 0.24 15.90 -15.84
CA SER A 183 1.27 15.08 -15.21
C SER A 183 2.20 14.50 -16.26
N ASP A 184 3.45 14.25 -15.88
CA ASP A 184 4.39 13.49 -16.68
C ASP A 184 5.19 12.57 -15.79
N ASN A 185 5.90 11.62 -16.36
CA ASN A 185 6.69 10.67 -15.60
C ASN A 185 8.13 10.58 -16.10
N PHE A 186 9.00 10.19 -15.18
CA PHE A 186 10.41 9.94 -15.44
C PHE A 186 10.76 8.49 -15.06
N GLU A 187 11.89 8.01 -15.55
CA GLU A 187 12.36 6.65 -15.29
C GLU A 187 12.72 6.46 -13.80
N PHE A 188 12.27 5.35 -13.22
CA PHE A 188 12.53 5.02 -11.82
C PHE A 188 14.03 5.03 -11.50
N ASN A 189 14.40 5.74 -10.45
CA ASN A 189 15.78 5.88 -9.96
C ASN A 189 16.78 6.44 -11.00
N ASN A 190 16.30 7.18 -12.00
CA ASN A 190 17.12 7.85 -13.02
C ASN A 190 17.04 9.37 -12.87
N PHE A 191 18.06 9.97 -12.22
CA PHE A 191 18.10 11.40 -11.96
C PHE A 191 18.14 12.23 -13.24
N ASN A 192 18.87 11.80 -14.27
CA ASN A 192 18.93 12.54 -15.52
C ASN A 192 17.56 12.59 -16.20
N SER A 193 16.81 11.49 -16.19
CA SER A 193 15.45 11.48 -16.70
C SER A 193 14.52 12.48 -15.98
N LEU A 194 14.61 12.60 -14.65
CA LEU A 194 13.87 13.60 -13.87
C LEU A 194 14.30 15.03 -14.26
N LYS A 195 15.61 15.29 -14.29
CA LYS A 195 16.17 16.61 -14.63
C LYS A 195 15.75 17.05 -16.03
N ASP A 196 15.85 16.16 -17.03
CA ASP A 196 15.46 16.45 -18.40
C ASP A 196 13.97 16.77 -18.52
N LYS A 197 13.10 16.05 -17.78
CA LYS A 197 11.67 16.36 -17.72
C LYS A 197 11.40 17.77 -17.16
N ILE A 198 12.05 18.16 -16.09
CA ILE A 198 11.92 19.52 -15.53
C ILE A 198 12.38 20.58 -16.53
N LEU A 199 13.48 20.32 -17.24
CA LEU A 199 14.00 21.25 -18.24
C LEU A 199 13.06 21.41 -19.45
N THR A 200 12.51 20.30 -19.95
CA THR A 200 11.59 20.30 -21.11
C THR A 200 10.24 20.94 -20.81
N LEU A 201 9.82 20.93 -19.55
CA LEU A 201 8.55 21.52 -19.12
C LEU A 201 8.66 23.00 -18.73
N LYS A 202 9.81 23.65 -18.90
CA LYS A 202 9.95 25.11 -18.67
C LYS A 202 9.05 25.89 -19.63
N LYS A 203 8.40 26.95 -19.09
CA LYS A 203 7.61 27.90 -19.86
C LYS A 203 8.25 29.28 -19.75
N ASN A 204 8.68 29.84 -20.90
CA ASN A 204 9.42 31.10 -20.93
C ASN A 204 10.66 31.12 -20.02
N GLY A 205 11.40 30.01 -19.97
CA GLY A 205 12.59 29.87 -19.11
C GLY A 205 12.31 29.59 -17.63
N ILE A 206 11.04 29.67 -17.17
CA ILE A 206 10.63 29.47 -15.77
C ILE A 206 10.16 28.01 -15.59
N CYS A 207 10.50 27.41 -14.43
CA CYS A 207 10.06 26.08 -14.09
C CYS A 207 8.53 26.00 -14.00
N ASN A 208 7.92 25.07 -14.76
CA ASN A 208 6.46 24.88 -14.83
C ASN A 208 6.00 23.62 -14.07
N VAL A 209 6.89 23.05 -13.23
CA VAL A 209 6.58 21.90 -12.38
C VAL A 209 6.29 22.42 -10.96
N TYR A 210 5.10 22.11 -10.42
CA TYR A 210 4.75 22.51 -9.05
C TYR A 210 5.12 21.47 -8.00
N ALA A 211 5.15 20.17 -8.37
CA ALA A 211 5.51 19.12 -7.43
C ALA A 211 6.18 17.91 -8.11
N VAL A 212 6.98 17.21 -7.32
CA VAL A 212 7.45 15.84 -7.58
C VAL A 212 6.90 14.97 -6.46
N ILE A 213 6.18 13.88 -6.80
CA ILE A 213 5.67 12.90 -5.84
C ILE A 213 6.38 11.56 -6.02
N LEU A 214 6.89 11.00 -4.93
CA LEU A 214 7.70 9.78 -4.90
C LEU A 214 7.27 8.84 -3.78
N GLU A 215 7.33 7.52 -4.05
CA GLU A 215 7.49 6.51 -3.01
C GLU A 215 8.99 6.27 -2.80
N PRO A 216 9.62 6.68 -1.68
CA PRO A 216 11.04 6.39 -1.41
C PRO A 216 11.32 4.88 -1.43
N PHE A 217 10.34 4.09 -1.02
CA PHE A 217 10.28 2.64 -1.19
C PHE A 217 8.95 2.29 -1.89
N SER A 218 9.04 1.84 -3.14
CA SER A 218 7.87 1.44 -3.91
C SER A 218 7.30 0.11 -3.42
N ALA A 219 6.17 0.17 -2.72
CA ALA A 219 5.49 -1.02 -2.23
C ALA A 219 4.91 -1.90 -3.34
N SER A 220 4.71 -1.37 -4.54
CA SER A 220 4.16 -2.12 -5.68
C SER A 220 5.21 -2.97 -6.40
N SER A 221 6.48 -2.58 -6.37
CA SER A 221 7.62 -3.27 -7.00
C SER A 221 8.62 -3.84 -6.01
N LEU A 222 8.54 -3.46 -4.72
CA LEU A 222 9.50 -3.74 -3.67
C LEU A 222 10.92 -3.24 -4.00
N LEU A 223 11.00 -2.10 -4.66
CA LEU A 223 12.23 -1.40 -5.02
C LEU A 223 12.32 -0.09 -4.26
N SER A 224 13.53 0.25 -3.82
CA SER A 224 13.84 1.55 -3.22
C SER A 224 14.46 2.49 -4.25
N LEU A 225 14.20 3.77 -4.08
CA LEU A 225 15.02 4.81 -4.68
C LEU A 225 16.36 4.87 -3.94
N SER A 226 17.46 5.10 -4.65
CA SER A 226 18.77 5.23 -4.02
C SER A 226 18.89 6.54 -3.23
N GLU A 227 19.72 6.55 -2.20
CA GLU A 227 20.01 7.77 -1.43
C GLU A 227 20.51 8.88 -2.33
N GLU A 228 21.42 8.57 -3.26
CA GLU A 228 21.96 9.52 -4.23
C GLU A 228 20.85 10.17 -5.06
N PHE A 229 19.92 9.36 -5.59
CA PHE A 229 18.78 9.87 -6.35
C PHE A 229 17.90 10.79 -5.50
N LEU A 230 17.58 10.38 -4.28
CA LEU A 230 16.72 11.15 -3.39
C LEU A 230 17.34 12.48 -2.98
N ARG A 231 18.63 12.51 -2.64
CA ARG A 231 19.36 13.75 -2.30
C ARG A 231 19.44 14.70 -3.50
N LYS A 232 19.88 14.20 -4.65
CA LYS A 232 19.91 15.02 -5.87
C LYS A 232 18.52 15.55 -6.26
N THR A 233 17.46 14.76 -6.01
CA THR A 233 16.09 15.22 -6.24
C THR A 233 15.69 16.31 -5.26
N ARG A 234 16.08 16.21 -3.98
CA ARG A 234 15.85 17.28 -3.01
C ARG A 234 16.52 18.58 -3.44
N ASP A 235 17.82 18.51 -3.77
CA ASP A 235 18.57 19.68 -4.23
C ASP A 235 17.93 20.32 -5.49
N LEU A 236 17.57 19.50 -6.48
CA LEU A 236 16.92 19.97 -7.70
C LEU A 236 15.55 20.60 -7.44
N CYS A 237 14.79 20.06 -6.49
CA CYS A 237 13.51 20.64 -6.06
C CYS A 237 13.72 22.00 -5.37
N ASP A 238 14.72 22.13 -4.49
CA ASP A 238 15.04 23.37 -3.82
C ASP A 238 15.50 24.45 -4.80
N GLU A 239 16.40 24.12 -5.73
CA GLU A 239 16.88 25.04 -6.77
C GLU A 239 15.77 25.58 -7.69
N ASN A 240 14.73 24.81 -7.91
CA ASN A 240 13.61 25.14 -8.81
C ASN A 240 12.32 25.49 -8.07
N GLU A 241 12.33 25.57 -6.74
CA GLU A 241 11.15 25.79 -5.90
C GLU A 241 10.02 24.79 -6.18
N ILE A 242 10.35 23.52 -6.42
CA ILE A 242 9.39 22.43 -6.63
C ILE A 242 9.05 21.79 -5.29
N VAL A 243 7.77 21.55 -5.01
CA VAL A 243 7.35 20.87 -3.78
C VAL A 243 7.67 19.36 -3.89
N LEU A 244 8.50 18.86 -2.97
CA LEU A 244 8.82 17.43 -2.89
C LEU A 244 7.86 16.71 -1.94
N ILE A 245 7.09 15.76 -2.48
CA ILE A 245 6.12 14.94 -1.73
C ILE A 245 6.66 13.52 -1.63
N PHE A 246 6.81 13.01 -0.38
CA PHE A 246 7.06 11.59 -0.17
C PHE A 246 5.76 10.88 0.21
N ASP A 247 5.36 9.92 -0.62
CA ASP A 247 4.27 9.02 -0.33
C ASP A 247 4.79 7.81 0.44
N GLU A 248 4.53 7.82 1.74
CA GLU A 248 4.82 6.71 2.64
C GLU A 248 3.55 6.08 3.24
N VAL A 249 2.47 6.15 2.50
CA VAL A 249 1.19 5.52 2.88
C VAL A 249 1.36 4.03 3.14
N TYR A 250 2.26 3.34 2.42
CA TYR A 250 2.52 1.93 2.63
C TYR A 250 3.78 1.66 3.46
N SER A 251 4.86 2.35 3.18
CA SER A 251 6.19 2.12 3.74
C SER A 251 6.33 2.62 5.18
N GLY A 252 5.51 3.56 5.58
CA GLY A 252 5.56 4.19 6.90
C GLY A 252 5.07 3.32 8.06
N TRP A 253 5.15 3.91 9.24
CA TRP A 253 4.70 3.35 10.51
C TRP A 253 5.40 2.04 10.88
N GLY A 254 6.71 2.00 10.67
CA GLY A 254 7.56 0.87 11.04
C GLY A 254 7.65 -0.24 9.99
N LYS A 255 6.82 -0.23 8.94
CA LYS A 255 6.72 -1.34 7.98
C LYS A 255 8.04 -1.70 7.32
N THR A 256 8.88 -0.73 7.00
CA THR A 256 10.13 -0.90 6.24
C THR A 256 11.41 -0.85 7.08
N GLY A 257 11.29 -0.98 8.42
CA GLY A 257 12.45 -1.03 9.32
C GLY A 257 12.88 0.31 9.89
N ASN A 258 12.18 1.39 9.56
CA ASN A 258 12.23 2.67 10.23
C ASN A 258 10.80 3.21 10.37
N LEU A 259 10.57 4.26 11.17
CA LEU A 259 9.23 4.82 11.35
C LEU A 259 8.66 5.26 9.99
N PHE A 260 9.46 5.96 9.18
CA PHE A 260 9.24 6.19 7.75
C PHE A 260 10.52 5.84 6.99
N TYR A 261 10.39 5.39 5.74
CA TYR A 261 11.53 4.92 4.96
C TYR A 261 12.59 6.00 4.72
N PHE A 262 12.17 7.23 4.46
CA PHE A 262 13.10 8.35 4.23
C PHE A 262 14.04 8.62 5.42
N MET A 263 13.63 8.26 6.64
CA MET A 263 14.44 8.40 7.86
C MET A 263 15.68 7.49 7.91
N ASN A 264 15.86 6.60 6.92
CA ASN A 264 17.13 5.90 6.74
C ASN A 264 18.26 6.83 6.29
N TYR A 265 17.95 8.06 5.86
CA TYR A 265 18.88 9.01 5.25
C TYR A 265 18.86 10.32 6.05
N GLU A 266 19.85 10.52 6.91
CA GLU A 266 19.95 11.71 7.77
C GLU A 266 19.90 13.01 6.94
N GLY A 267 19.11 13.98 7.38
CA GLY A 267 18.94 15.29 6.74
C GLY A 267 18.13 15.28 5.43
N LEU A 268 17.65 14.14 4.97
CA LEU A 268 16.75 14.06 3.81
C LEU A 268 15.29 14.26 4.27
N ILE A 269 14.70 15.41 3.99
CA ILE A 269 13.37 15.76 4.46
C ILE A 269 12.50 16.21 3.28
N PRO A 270 11.28 15.63 3.10
CA PRO A 270 10.33 16.11 2.11
C PRO A 270 9.65 17.41 2.55
N ASP A 271 9.04 18.12 1.63
CA ASP A 271 8.18 19.26 1.95
C ASP A 271 6.81 18.80 2.47
N ILE A 272 6.33 17.67 1.96
CA ILE A 272 5.08 17.03 2.39
C ILE A 272 5.32 15.52 2.47
N LEU A 273 4.91 14.93 3.59
CA LEU A 273 4.85 13.49 3.81
C LEU A 273 3.40 13.03 3.81
N THR A 274 3.06 11.99 3.08
CA THR A 274 1.74 11.36 3.20
C THR A 274 1.84 10.01 3.89
N SER A 275 0.89 9.71 4.75
CA SER A 275 0.82 8.46 5.51
C SER A 275 -0.61 7.96 5.65
N GLY A 276 -0.78 6.70 6.01
CA GLY A 276 -2.10 6.07 6.13
C GLY A 276 -1.99 4.61 6.54
N LYS A 277 -2.90 3.78 6.02
CA LYS A 277 -2.90 2.33 6.27
C LYS A 277 -2.76 1.98 7.76
N SER A 278 -1.57 1.59 8.19
CA SER A 278 -1.30 1.18 9.58
C SER A 278 -1.38 2.30 10.61
N LEU A 279 -1.44 3.57 10.21
CA LEU A 279 -1.79 4.68 11.11
C LEU A 279 -3.09 4.40 11.86
N GLY A 280 -4.05 3.75 11.20
CA GLY A 280 -5.35 3.39 11.79
C GLY A 280 -5.36 2.11 12.64
N GLY A 281 -4.21 1.49 12.93
CA GLY A 281 -4.15 0.28 13.75
C GLY A 281 -4.97 -0.91 13.22
N GLY A 282 -5.27 -0.94 11.92
CA GLY A 282 -6.10 -1.97 11.29
C GLY A 282 -7.61 -1.81 11.52
N LYS A 283 -8.06 -0.72 12.15
CA LYS A 283 -9.47 -0.46 12.49
C LYS A 283 -9.97 0.90 12.03
N ALA A 284 -9.14 1.93 12.13
CA ALA A 284 -9.53 3.29 11.78
C ALA A 284 -9.31 3.57 10.29
N SER A 285 -10.30 4.20 9.65
CA SER A 285 -10.18 4.74 8.30
C SER A 285 -9.58 6.13 8.36
N ILE A 286 -8.27 6.21 8.58
CA ILE A 286 -7.53 7.46 8.77
C ILE A 286 -6.23 7.47 7.95
N SER A 287 -5.89 8.63 7.44
CA SER A 287 -4.64 8.96 6.77
C SER A 287 -4.29 10.41 7.02
N ALA A 288 -3.09 10.83 6.71
CA ALA A 288 -2.67 12.19 6.85
C ALA A 288 -1.69 12.61 5.74
N TYR A 289 -1.71 13.88 5.37
CA TYR A 289 -0.50 14.53 4.93
C TYR A 289 0.04 15.38 6.07
N THR A 290 1.36 15.42 6.21
CA THR A 290 2.07 16.32 7.12
C THR A 290 3.04 17.15 6.31
N CYS A 291 2.98 18.45 6.43
CA CYS A 291 3.81 19.36 5.65
C CYS A 291 4.65 20.29 6.54
N ARG A 292 5.70 20.84 5.95
CA ARG A 292 6.51 21.87 6.57
C ARG A 292 5.71 23.17 6.68
N ASP A 293 5.88 23.85 7.79
CA ASP A 293 5.14 25.06 8.17
C ASP A 293 5.04 26.11 7.05
N LYS A 294 6.13 26.38 6.33
CA LYS A 294 6.17 27.38 5.24
C LYS A 294 5.17 27.11 4.11
N PHE A 295 4.88 25.84 3.80
CA PHE A 295 3.94 25.48 2.72
C PHE A 295 2.51 25.69 3.15
N PHE A 296 2.18 25.27 4.38
CA PHE A 296 0.84 25.46 4.93
C PHE A 296 0.51 26.94 5.11
N LYS A 297 1.43 27.71 5.70
CA LYS A 297 1.24 29.16 5.92
C LYS A 297 0.93 29.89 4.64
N LYS A 298 1.69 29.65 3.58
CA LYS A 298 1.42 30.30 2.28
C LYS A 298 0.11 29.87 1.64
N ALA A 299 -0.27 28.59 1.77
CA ALA A 299 -1.42 28.05 1.06
C ALA A 299 -2.75 28.28 1.80
N TYR A 300 -2.80 28.09 3.12
CA TYR A 300 -4.06 28.00 3.86
C TYR A 300 -4.16 28.84 5.13
N ASP A 301 -3.05 29.38 5.67
CA ASP A 301 -3.05 30.10 6.94
C ASP A 301 -3.52 31.55 6.78
N ASN A 302 -4.77 31.71 6.34
CA ASN A 302 -5.47 32.97 6.28
C ASN A 302 -6.98 32.71 6.40
N LEU A 303 -7.74 33.70 6.87
CA LEU A 303 -9.18 33.57 7.16
C LEU A 303 -10.02 33.13 5.95
N ARG A 304 -9.62 33.51 4.73
CA ARG A 304 -10.36 33.16 3.51
C ARG A 304 -10.18 31.69 3.15
N ASP A 305 -8.99 31.14 3.35
CA ASP A 305 -8.58 29.83 2.84
C ASP A 305 -8.50 28.75 3.92
N ALA A 306 -8.64 29.12 5.20
CA ALA A 306 -8.47 28.22 6.35
C ALA A 306 -9.31 26.92 6.29
N THR A 307 -10.46 26.97 5.60
CA THR A 307 -11.35 25.78 5.43
C THR A 307 -11.45 25.31 3.98
N LEU A 308 -10.62 25.83 3.07
CA LEU A 308 -10.65 25.50 1.65
C LEU A 308 -10.35 24.02 1.36
N HIS A 309 -9.57 23.37 2.21
CA HIS A 309 -9.35 21.94 2.19
C HIS A 309 -9.97 21.29 3.42
N SER A 310 -11.14 20.71 3.26
CA SER A 310 -11.85 20.03 4.35
C SER A 310 -12.80 18.95 3.82
N THR A 311 -13.07 17.95 4.65
CA THR A 311 -14.12 16.95 4.43
C THR A 311 -14.95 16.79 5.70
N THR A 312 -16.18 16.29 5.60
CA THR A 312 -17.05 16.09 6.78
C THR A 312 -16.43 15.17 7.81
N PHE A 313 -15.77 14.12 7.36
CA PHE A 313 -15.23 13.06 8.21
C PHE A 313 -13.72 13.16 8.46
N ASN A 314 -13.10 14.32 8.22
CA ASN A 314 -11.69 14.48 8.55
C ASN A 314 -11.49 14.55 10.08
N GLY A 315 -10.70 13.64 10.60
CA GLY A 315 -10.37 13.60 12.02
C GLY A 315 -11.56 13.25 12.92
N LEU A 316 -12.37 12.25 12.56
CA LEU A 316 -13.37 11.68 13.46
C LEU A 316 -12.75 11.31 14.80
N GLY A 317 -13.49 11.54 15.91
CA GLY A 317 -13.00 11.38 17.26
C GLY A 317 -12.47 9.97 17.55
N GLU A 318 -13.28 8.93 17.30
CA GLU A 318 -12.89 7.54 17.52
C GLU A 318 -11.72 7.10 16.62
N GLU A 319 -11.74 7.53 15.34
CA GLU A 319 -10.66 7.22 14.38
C GLU A 319 -9.34 7.84 14.82
N THR A 320 -9.38 9.09 15.29
CA THR A 320 -8.21 9.85 15.75
C THR A 320 -7.65 9.27 17.05
N ALA A 321 -8.52 8.94 18.01
CA ALA A 321 -8.13 8.27 19.26
C ALA A 321 -7.52 6.88 18.99
N THR A 322 -8.08 6.16 18.02
CA THR A 322 -7.54 4.87 17.57
C THR A 322 -6.14 5.02 16.98
N ALA A 323 -5.91 6.05 16.15
CA ALA A 323 -4.61 6.32 15.57
C ALA A 323 -3.55 6.71 16.61
N MET A 324 -3.92 7.49 17.62
CA MET A 324 -3.02 7.78 18.75
C MET A 324 -2.55 6.51 19.43
N GLU A 325 -3.46 5.61 19.76
CA GLU A 325 -3.11 4.34 20.39
C GLU A 325 -2.30 3.44 19.46
N ALA A 326 -2.59 3.44 18.15
CA ALA A 326 -1.79 2.71 17.19
C ALA A 326 -0.33 3.18 17.15
N ILE A 327 -0.10 4.49 17.21
CA ILE A 327 1.26 5.06 17.29
C ILE A 327 1.94 4.65 18.61
N ASN A 328 1.24 4.74 19.74
CA ASN A 328 1.79 4.33 21.04
C ASN A 328 2.25 2.87 21.01
N ILE A 329 1.44 1.97 20.46
CA ILE A 329 1.80 0.55 20.29
C ILE A 329 3.06 0.38 19.47
N ILE A 330 3.18 1.09 18.34
CA ILE A 330 4.37 1.02 17.46
C ILE A 330 5.65 1.33 18.25
N ILE A 331 5.59 2.35 19.10
CA ILE A 331 6.74 2.79 19.90
C ILE A 331 6.99 1.83 21.08
N GLU A 332 5.96 1.57 21.88
CA GLU A 332 6.08 0.79 23.14
C GLU A 332 6.39 -0.70 22.91
N GLU A 333 5.87 -1.28 21.82
CA GLU A 333 6.11 -2.67 21.45
C GLU A 333 7.29 -2.82 20.47
N ASN A 334 8.09 -1.76 20.26
CA ASN A 334 9.31 -1.77 19.44
C ASN A 334 9.10 -2.29 18.01
N PHE A 335 8.01 -1.90 17.35
CA PHE A 335 7.65 -2.42 16.02
C PHE A 335 8.70 -2.11 14.95
N VAL A 336 9.43 -1.01 15.06
CA VAL A 336 10.52 -0.67 14.13
C VAL A 336 11.62 -1.73 14.21
N GLU A 337 12.04 -2.10 15.42
CA GLU A 337 13.07 -3.13 15.63
C GLU A 337 12.57 -4.53 15.23
N ASN A 338 11.32 -4.85 15.57
CA ASN A 338 10.69 -6.10 15.12
C ASN A 338 10.68 -6.21 13.61
N SER A 339 10.41 -5.11 12.90
CA SER A 339 10.43 -5.06 11.44
C SER A 339 11.81 -5.37 10.86
N LYS A 340 12.90 -4.90 11.48
CA LYS A 340 14.27 -5.23 11.09
C LYS A 340 14.56 -6.72 11.32
N ASN A 341 14.18 -7.25 12.49
CA ASN A 341 14.34 -8.67 12.80
C ASN A 341 13.58 -9.58 11.83
N ILE A 342 12.36 -9.18 11.42
CA ILE A 342 11.57 -9.86 10.39
C ILE A 342 12.32 -9.84 9.06
N TYR A 343 12.90 -8.70 8.67
CA TYR A 343 13.69 -8.58 7.45
C TYR A 343 14.86 -9.52 7.44
N GLU A 344 15.69 -9.52 8.49
CA GLU A 344 16.86 -10.37 8.59
C GLU A 344 16.49 -11.85 8.45
N PHE A 345 15.43 -12.27 9.13
CA PHE A 345 14.97 -13.65 9.08
C PHE A 345 14.43 -14.05 7.71
N LEU A 346 13.45 -13.30 7.20
CA LEU A 346 12.80 -13.59 5.91
C LEU A 346 13.75 -13.44 4.74
N ASN A 347 14.49 -12.34 4.67
CA ASN A 347 15.38 -12.05 3.54
C ASN A 347 16.51 -13.10 3.46
N SER A 348 17.10 -13.46 4.60
CA SER A 348 18.12 -14.52 4.62
C SER A 348 17.55 -15.88 4.20
N GLY A 349 16.35 -16.24 4.66
CA GLY A 349 15.65 -17.45 4.26
C GLY A 349 15.33 -17.48 2.77
N LEU A 350 14.74 -16.41 2.25
CA LEU A 350 14.38 -16.26 0.84
C LEU A 350 15.63 -16.27 -0.07
N LYS A 351 16.74 -15.65 0.34
CA LYS A 351 18.02 -15.71 -0.39
C LYS A 351 18.63 -17.11 -0.42
N LYS A 352 18.47 -17.89 0.67
CA LYS A 352 18.86 -19.32 0.66
C LYS A 352 18.02 -20.09 -0.35
N LEU A 353 16.71 -19.85 -0.41
CA LEU A 353 15.84 -20.47 -1.40
C LEU A 353 16.19 -20.03 -2.83
N GLN A 354 16.52 -18.77 -3.05
CA GLN A 354 16.99 -18.28 -4.36
C GLN A 354 18.26 -19.03 -4.82
N LYS A 355 19.23 -19.22 -3.92
CA LYS A 355 20.46 -19.98 -4.22
C LYS A 355 20.16 -21.45 -4.53
N LYS A 356 19.19 -22.06 -3.82
CA LYS A 356 18.77 -23.46 -4.04
C LYS A 356 17.95 -23.64 -5.31
N TYR A 357 17.11 -22.64 -5.66
CA TYR A 357 16.19 -22.67 -6.81
C TYR A 357 16.38 -21.50 -7.78
N PRO A 358 17.61 -21.27 -8.33
CA PRO A 358 17.92 -20.08 -9.13
C PRO A 358 17.17 -20.03 -10.46
N LYS A 359 16.68 -21.18 -10.95
CA LYS A 359 15.84 -21.24 -12.16
C LYS A 359 14.41 -20.75 -11.91
N ILE A 360 13.95 -20.75 -10.64
CA ILE A 360 12.58 -20.37 -10.28
C ILE A 360 12.56 -18.98 -9.66
N ILE A 361 13.48 -18.65 -8.78
CA ILE A 361 13.56 -17.36 -8.12
C ILE A 361 14.57 -16.47 -8.84
N LYS A 362 14.08 -15.46 -9.52
CA LYS A 362 14.90 -14.44 -10.21
C LYS A 362 15.54 -13.48 -9.21
N ASP A 363 14.74 -12.96 -8.26
CA ASP A 363 15.19 -11.91 -7.34
C ASP A 363 14.45 -11.98 -6.01
N VAL A 364 15.10 -11.49 -4.94
CA VAL A 364 14.52 -11.33 -3.60
C VAL A 364 14.66 -9.86 -3.20
N ARG A 365 13.54 -9.22 -2.93
CA ARG A 365 13.43 -7.79 -2.65
C ARG A 365 12.74 -7.55 -1.31
N GLY A 366 12.95 -6.36 -0.75
CA GLY A 366 12.20 -5.95 0.44
C GLY A 366 12.97 -5.00 1.34
N SER A 367 12.24 -4.51 2.34
CA SER A 367 12.74 -3.74 3.47
C SER A 367 11.81 -3.95 4.66
N GLY A 368 12.37 -4.16 5.83
CA GLY A 368 11.58 -4.43 7.04
C GLY A 368 10.66 -5.65 6.87
N ALA A 369 9.42 -5.53 7.32
CA ALA A 369 8.42 -6.60 7.22
C ALA A 369 7.72 -6.69 5.84
N LEU A 370 8.19 -5.92 4.87
CA LEU A 370 7.69 -5.95 3.50
C LEU A 370 8.73 -6.59 2.58
N ASN A 371 8.55 -7.86 2.26
CA ASN A 371 9.45 -8.67 1.47
C ASN A 371 8.75 -9.25 0.24
N GLY A 372 9.51 -9.82 -0.69
CA GLY A 372 8.93 -10.54 -1.81
C GLY A 372 9.93 -11.21 -2.70
N VAL A 373 9.38 -12.05 -3.56
CA VAL A 373 10.12 -12.91 -4.47
C VAL A 373 9.65 -12.64 -5.90
N VAL A 374 10.58 -12.32 -6.78
CA VAL A 374 10.33 -12.26 -8.21
C VAL A 374 10.51 -13.67 -8.78
N ILE A 375 9.40 -14.24 -9.24
CA ILE A 375 9.42 -15.53 -9.90
C ILE A 375 9.99 -15.37 -11.31
N ASN A 376 10.89 -16.24 -11.70
CA ASN A 376 11.45 -16.24 -13.04
C ASN A 376 10.38 -16.63 -14.07
N THR A 377 10.05 -15.70 -14.93
CA THR A 377 9.07 -15.88 -16.02
C THR A 377 9.70 -15.93 -17.41
N ASN A 378 11.03 -15.80 -17.48
CA ASN A 378 11.79 -15.93 -18.72
C ASN A 378 12.09 -17.40 -19.06
N PHE A 379 11.10 -18.23 -18.95
CA PHE A 379 11.22 -19.59 -19.46
C PHE A 379 11.21 -19.49 -20.98
N SER A 380 12.37 -19.75 -21.57
CA SER A 380 12.43 -20.01 -23.01
C SER A 380 11.36 -21.04 -23.37
N ASP A 381 10.37 -20.59 -23.94
CA ASP A 381 9.16 -21.07 -24.58
C ASP A 381 8.84 -22.54 -24.68
N LYS A 382 9.81 -23.45 -24.68
CA LYS A 382 9.65 -24.87 -25.00
C LYS A 382 8.77 -25.66 -24.04
N TYR A 383 8.70 -25.28 -22.76
CA TYR A 383 8.00 -26.04 -21.72
C TYR A 383 6.73 -25.38 -21.20
N LEU A 384 6.66 -24.05 -21.24
CA LEU A 384 5.49 -23.30 -20.78
C LEU A 384 4.47 -23.04 -21.90
N GLN A 385 4.90 -22.87 -23.14
CA GLN A 385 4.03 -22.61 -24.27
C GLN A 385 2.89 -23.63 -24.44
N PRO A 386 3.14 -24.95 -24.35
CA PRO A 386 2.05 -25.93 -24.42
C PRO A 386 1.03 -25.79 -23.29
N ILE A 387 1.45 -25.27 -22.13
CA ILE A 387 0.55 -25.09 -20.97
C ILE A 387 -0.18 -23.76 -21.09
N ILE A 388 0.49 -22.72 -21.55
CA ILE A 388 -0.09 -21.39 -21.78
C ILE A 388 -1.13 -21.47 -22.91
N SER A 389 -0.89 -22.26 -23.95
CA SER A 389 -1.85 -22.47 -25.05
C SER A 389 -3.16 -23.13 -24.60
N LEU A 390 -3.18 -23.81 -23.46
CA LEU A 390 -4.42 -24.34 -22.87
C LEU A 390 -5.25 -23.25 -22.19
N ILE A 391 -4.67 -22.08 -21.90
CA ILE A 391 -5.37 -20.97 -21.25
C ILE A 391 -6.11 -20.17 -22.32
N PRO A 392 -7.42 -19.88 -22.18
CA PRO A 392 -8.15 -19.09 -23.15
C PRO A 392 -7.47 -17.76 -23.43
N SER A 393 -7.36 -17.39 -24.73
CA SER A 393 -6.62 -16.22 -25.23
C SER A 393 -7.01 -14.90 -24.55
N LYS A 394 -8.23 -14.78 -24.07
CA LYS A 394 -8.69 -13.62 -23.27
C LYS A 394 -7.86 -13.37 -21.98
N PHE A 395 -7.18 -14.39 -21.46
CA PHE A 395 -6.34 -14.30 -20.25
C PHE A 395 -4.84 -14.22 -20.56
N THR A 396 -4.40 -14.46 -21.80
CA THR A 396 -2.99 -14.51 -22.22
C THR A 396 -2.66 -13.45 -23.28
N ARG A 397 -3.33 -12.30 -23.22
CA ARG A 397 -3.26 -11.23 -24.22
C ARG A 397 -1.86 -10.65 -24.40
N ASP A 398 -1.05 -10.66 -23.36
CA ASP A 398 0.29 -10.11 -23.35
C ASP A 398 1.19 -10.83 -22.32
N GLU A 399 2.49 -10.55 -22.38
CA GLU A 399 3.49 -11.12 -21.47
C GLU A 399 3.22 -10.82 -20.00
N TYR A 400 2.66 -9.65 -19.69
CA TYR A 400 2.33 -9.26 -18.34
C TYR A 400 1.20 -10.13 -17.75
N ALA A 401 0.18 -10.44 -18.55
CA ALA A 401 -0.90 -11.33 -18.17
C ALA A 401 -0.38 -12.75 -17.86
N ILE A 402 0.56 -13.25 -18.67
CA ILE A 402 1.19 -14.56 -18.46
C ILE A 402 2.01 -14.55 -17.14
N LYS A 403 2.81 -13.53 -16.89
CA LYS A 403 3.55 -13.36 -15.62
C LYS A 403 2.59 -13.37 -14.43
N LYS A 404 1.47 -12.67 -14.55
CA LYS A 404 0.44 -12.61 -13.51
C LYS A 404 -0.14 -14.00 -13.20
N ILE A 405 -0.43 -14.81 -14.22
CA ILE A 405 -0.94 -16.17 -14.06
C ILE A 405 0.09 -17.06 -13.33
N ILE A 406 1.36 -16.96 -13.71
CA ILE A 406 2.43 -17.75 -13.08
C ILE A 406 2.55 -17.38 -11.59
N VAL A 407 2.64 -16.10 -11.26
CA VAL A 407 2.74 -15.66 -9.86
C VAL A 407 1.49 -16.04 -9.07
N SER A 408 0.30 -15.84 -9.66
CA SER A 408 -0.97 -16.23 -9.04
C SER A 408 -1.08 -17.74 -8.80
N SER A 409 -0.44 -18.58 -9.61
CA SER A 409 -0.42 -20.02 -9.39
C SER A 409 0.32 -20.41 -8.10
N TYR A 410 1.44 -19.75 -7.78
CA TYR A 410 2.14 -19.94 -6.51
C TYR A 410 1.30 -19.45 -5.33
N ILE A 411 0.69 -18.28 -5.44
CA ILE A 411 -0.19 -17.70 -4.40
C ILE A 411 -1.37 -18.62 -4.11
N SER A 412 -2.06 -19.10 -5.16
CA SER A 412 -3.18 -20.02 -5.03
C SER A 412 -2.77 -21.36 -4.39
N GLN A 413 -1.62 -21.91 -4.76
CA GLN A 413 -1.14 -23.17 -4.17
C GLN A 413 -0.65 -23.00 -2.71
N LEU A 414 -0.07 -21.84 -2.34
CA LEU A 414 0.21 -21.52 -0.94
C LEU A 414 -1.07 -21.49 -0.11
N TYR A 415 -2.12 -20.86 -0.65
CA TYR A 415 -3.42 -20.80 0.01
C TYR A 415 -4.06 -22.18 0.14
N ASP A 416 -4.12 -22.94 -0.94
CA ASP A 416 -4.83 -24.23 -0.99
C ASP A 416 -4.19 -25.31 -0.14
N LYS A 417 -2.84 -25.42 -0.17
CA LYS A 417 -2.12 -26.50 0.49
C LYS A 417 -1.67 -26.19 1.90
N TYR A 418 -1.33 -24.91 2.13
CA TYR A 418 -0.68 -24.51 3.38
C TYR A 418 -1.49 -23.48 4.14
N ASN A 419 -2.68 -23.11 3.68
CA ASN A 419 -3.52 -22.06 4.28
C ASN A 419 -2.75 -20.74 4.45
N ILE A 420 -1.86 -20.38 3.51
CA ILE A 420 -1.09 -19.15 3.52
C ILE A 420 -1.67 -18.18 2.51
N LEU A 421 -2.16 -17.05 2.98
CA LEU A 421 -2.67 -15.97 2.13
C LEU A 421 -1.55 -14.97 1.85
N THR A 422 -1.18 -14.82 0.59
CA THR A 422 -0.24 -13.81 0.07
C THR A 422 -0.84 -13.08 -1.12
N PHE A 423 -0.12 -12.13 -1.69
CA PHE A 423 -0.55 -11.40 -2.89
C PHE A 423 0.67 -11.04 -3.75
N TYR A 424 0.47 -10.34 -4.86
CA TYR A 424 1.55 -9.90 -5.73
C TYR A 424 1.63 -8.37 -5.81
N GLY A 425 2.81 -7.87 -6.17
CA GLY A 425 2.99 -6.46 -6.52
C GLY A 425 2.34 -6.15 -7.86
N SER A 426 1.88 -4.91 -8.05
CA SER A 426 1.14 -4.48 -9.25
C SER A 426 2.01 -3.81 -10.30
N ASN A 427 3.33 -3.92 -10.21
CA ASN A 427 4.26 -3.26 -11.12
C ASN A 427 5.16 -4.26 -11.87
N ILE A 428 6.22 -3.81 -12.47
CA ILE A 428 6.98 -4.41 -13.58
C ILE A 428 7.20 -5.92 -13.48
N ASP A 429 7.65 -6.42 -12.33
CA ASP A 429 8.06 -7.83 -12.16
C ASP A 429 7.04 -8.67 -11.39
N LEU A 430 5.92 -8.08 -10.93
CA LEU A 430 4.89 -8.77 -10.14
C LEU A 430 5.44 -9.62 -8.99
N PRO A 431 6.25 -9.08 -8.05
CA PRO A 431 6.80 -9.90 -6.99
C PRO A 431 5.67 -10.54 -6.16
N LEU A 432 5.81 -11.82 -5.81
CA LEU A 432 5.03 -12.45 -4.77
C LEU A 432 5.38 -11.74 -3.46
N LYS A 433 4.41 -11.06 -2.86
CA LYS A 433 4.62 -10.18 -1.70
C LYS A 433 4.30 -10.87 -0.38
N ILE A 434 5.13 -10.57 0.59
CA ILE A 434 5.01 -10.99 1.99
C ILE A 434 4.99 -9.70 2.81
N SER A 435 3.82 -9.38 3.41
CA SER A 435 3.61 -8.17 4.19
C SER A 435 2.94 -8.54 5.51
N CYS A 436 3.69 -9.15 6.40
CA CYS A 436 3.18 -9.62 7.69
C CYS A 436 3.00 -8.48 8.71
N PRO A 437 2.22 -8.71 9.78
CA PRO A 437 2.21 -7.85 10.96
C PRO A 437 3.58 -7.74 11.61
N LEU A 438 3.85 -6.64 12.32
CA LEU A 438 5.15 -6.38 12.96
C LEU A 438 5.32 -7.12 14.29
N ASN A 439 4.24 -7.67 14.83
CA ASN A 439 4.21 -8.53 16.03
C ASN A 439 4.03 -10.02 15.68
N ILE A 440 4.40 -10.41 14.45
CA ILE A 440 4.32 -11.81 14.02
C ILE A 440 5.33 -12.67 14.76
N GLU A 441 4.92 -13.87 15.16
CA GLU A 441 5.78 -14.85 15.81
C GLU A 441 6.74 -15.50 14.78
N LYS A 442 7.98 -15.75 15.17
CA LYS A 442 9.04 -16.32 14.32
C LYS A 442 8.66 -17.66 13.72
N GLU A 443 7.92 -18.48 14.47
CA GLU A 443 7.42 -19.79 14.04
C GLU A 443 6.52 -19.68 12.79
N ASN A 444 5.75 -18.59 12.69
CA ASN A 444 4.89 -18.34 11.52
C ASN A 444 5.73 -17.94 10.29
N LEU A 445 6.83 -17.20 10.49
CA LEU A 445 7.76 -16.89 9.42
C LEU A 445 8.48 -18.14 8.91
N ASP A 446 8.89 -19.01 9.82
CA ASP A 446 9.51 -20.28 9.49
C ASP A 446 8.54 -21.23 8.78
N TYR A 447 7.28 -21.26 9.23
CA TYR A 447 6.22 -22.01 8.54
C TYR A 447 6.03 -21.54 7.09
N PHE A 448 6.05 -20.22 6.87
CA PHE A 448 6.00 -19.66 5.52
C PHE A 448 7.17 -20.16 4.66
N LEU A 449 8.41 -20.02 5.15
CA LEU A 449 9.61 -20.40 4.40
C LEU A 449 9.61 -21.90 4.04
N ARG A 450 9.29 -22.77 5.00
CA ARG A 450 9.20 -24.23 4.76
C ARG A 450 8.08 -24.59 3.76
N SER A 451 6.94 -23.93 3.86
CA SER A 451 5.81 -24.17 2.95
C SER A 451 6.12 -23.70 1.53
N PHE A 452 6.78 -22.55 1.41
CA PHE A 452 7.21 -22.02 0.12
C PHE A 452 8.29 -22.90 -0.52
N GLU A 453 9.25 -23.40 0.27
CA GLU A 453 10.29 -24.33 -0.21
C GLU A 453 9.66 -25.61 -0.80
N LYS A 454 8.74 -26.25 -0.08
CA LYS A 454 8.00 -27.42 -0.58
C LYS A 454 7.30 -27.15 -1.91
N LEU A 455 6.78 -25.94 -2.09
CA LEU A 455 6.14 -25.55 -3.35
C LEU A 455 7.16 -25.34 -4.47
N LEU A 456 8.35 -24.82 -4.17
CA LEU A 456 9.43 -24.68 -5.12
C LEU A 456 9.98 -26.04 -5.59
N GLU A 457 10.01 -27.06 -4.71
CA GLU A 457 10.40 -28.43 -5.03
C GLU A 457 9.49 -29.08 -6.10
N GLU A 458 8.21 -28.70 -6.13
CA GLU A 458 7.27 -29.18 -7.16
C GLU A 458 7.59 -28.65 -8.56
N GLY A 459 8.27 -27.52 -8.65
CA GLY A 459 8.60 -26.80 -9.88
C GLY A 459 7.45 -26.04 -10.51
N THR A 460 7.74 -24.97 -11.23
CA THR A 460 6.76 -24.02 -11.80
C THR A 460 5.73 -24.71 -12.70
N ILE A 461 6.14 -25.67 -13.49
CA ILE A 461 5.24 -26.39 -14.43
C ILE A 461 4.15 -27.15 -13.66
N SER A 462 4.51 -27.87 -12.60
CA SER A 462 3.56 -28.62 -11.78
C SER A 462 2.58 -27.69 -11.07
N VAL A 463 3.11 -26.61 -10.46
CA VAL A 463 2.33 -25.58 -9.77
C VAL A 463 1.30 -24.94 -10.73
N LEU A 464 1.74 -24.56 -11.93
CA LEU A 464 0.90 -23.94 -12.96
C LEU A 464 -0.18 -24.90 -13.46
N LYS A 465 0.16 -26.17 -13.76
CA LYS A 465 -0.83 -27.18 -14.18
C LYS A 465 -1.93 -27.39 -13.16
N LYS A 466 -1.57 -27.48 -11.88
CA LYS A 466 -2.56 -27.62 -10.77
C LYS A 466 -3.48 -26.41 -10.69
N PHE A 467 -2.92 -25.20 -10.81
CA PHE A 467 -3.69 -23.97 -10.81
C PHE A 467 -4.68 -23.90 -11.98
N ILE A 468 -4.22 -24.18 -13.20
CA ILE A 468 -5.06 -24.14 -14.40
C ILE A 468 -6.21 -25.16 -14.31
N LYS A 469 -5.89 -26.40 -13.92
CA LYS A 469 -6.91 -27.47 -13.77
C LYS A 469 -7.99 -27.11 -12.76
N LYS A 470 -7.63 -26.40 -11.68
CA LYS A 470 -8.60 -26.05 -10.62
C LYS A 470 -9.42 -24.80 -10.92
N ASN A 471 -8.79 -23.76 -11.52
CA ASN A 471 -9.36 -22.41 -11.53
C ASN A 471 -9.72 -21.90 -12.94
N ILE A 472 -9.32 -22.59 -14.00
CA ILE A 472 -9.56 -22.14 -15.38
C ILE A 472 -10.49 -23.12 -16.12
N PHE A 473 -10.38 -24.42 -15.83
CA PHE A 473 -11.23 -25.48 -16.33
C PHE A 473 -12.08 -26.06 -15.20
#